data_663dd7e2dee2aa24039b00fe0a17dfc5
#
_entry.id   663dd7e2dee2aa24039b00fe0a17dfc5
#
_cell.length_a   1.000
_cell.length_b   1.000
_cell.length_c   1.000
_cell.angle_alpha   90.00
_cell.angle_beta   90.00
_cell.angle_gamma   90.00
#
_symmetry.space_group_name_H-M   'P 1'
#
loop_
_entity.id
_entity.type
_entity.pdbx_description
1 polymer ?
#
loop_
_entity_poly.entity_id
_entity_poly.type
_entity_poly.pdbx_seq_one_letter_code
_entity_poly.pdbx_strand_id
1 'polypeptide(L)'
;ACRPFDAARCGSVFGEGSAALVIENAEHARKRGAKNLGRILSYAIRHEPNKQGVPLVGTAMRRVLESCLQQAAIEPQQLAHVHAHGIG
;
A
#
# COMPACT_ATOMS: atom_id res chain seq x y z
N ALA A 1 11.85 20.38 -7.91
CA ALA A 1 12.29 19.14 -7.28
C ALA A 1 11.09 18.43 -6.67
N CYS A 2 11.07 17.10 -6.71
CA CYS A 2 10.03 16.30 -6.11
C CYS A 2 10.07 16.46 -4.56
N ARG A 3 8.94 16.87 -3.97
CA ARG A 3 8.81 17.15 -2.53
C ARG A 3 7.54 16.50 -1.97
N PRO A 4 7.53 15.16 -1.82
CA PRO A 4 6.38 14.46 -1.27
C PRO A 4 6.01 14.98 0.12
N PHE A 5 4.70 15.13 0.37
CA PHE A 5 4.11 15.62 1.62
C PHE A 5 4.40 17.10 1.96
N ASP A 6 5.16 17.83 1.15
CA ASP A 6 5.39 19.25 1.33
C ASP A 6 4.13 20.05 0.91
N ALA A 7 3.78 21.10 1.66
CA ALA A 7 2.66 21.97 1.32
C ALA A 7 2.88 22.72 -0.03
N ALA A 8 4.13 22.97 -0.38
CA ALA A 8 4.52 23.62 -1.64
C ALA A 8 4.94 22.62 -2.73
N ARG A 9 4.49 21.36 -2.66
CA ARG A 9 4.75 20.37 -3.72
C ARG A 9 4.11 20.81 -5.02
N CYS A 10 4.79 20.59 -6.13
CA CYS A 10 4.38 21.05 -7.45
C CYS A 10 4.55 20.00 -8.57
N GLY A 11 4.61 18.74 -8.21
CA GLY A 11 4.70 17.64 -9.14
C GLY A 11 5.85 16.67 -8.85
N SER A 12 5.92 15.62 -9.64
CA SER A 12 6.90 14.53 -9.49
C SER A 12 7.83 14.45 -10.68
N VAL A 13 9.06 14.05 -10.44
CA VAL A 13 10.00 13.64 -11.49
C VAL A 13 9.98 12.13 -11.59
N PHE A 14 9.60 11.60 -12.74
CA PHE A 14 9.55 10.15 -12.97
C PHE A 14 10.93 9.61 -13.29
N GLY A 15 11.24 8.45 -12.73
CA GLY A 15 12.38 7.62 -13.08
C GLY A 15 11.92 6.37 -13.82
N GLU A 16 12.89 5.55 -14.20
CA GLU A 16 12.68 4.26 -14.82
C GLU A 16 13.15 3.16 -13.88
N GLY A 17 12.46 2.04 -13.89
CA GLY A 17 12.83 0.89 -13.11
C GLY A 17 11.86 -0.27 -13.31
N SER A 18 12.31 -1.47 -12.99
CA SER A 18 11.47 -2.65 -12.97
C SER A 18 11.84 -3.54 -11.78
N ALA A 19 10.85 -4.24 -11.26
CA ALA A 19 11.04 -5.22 -10.20
C ALA A 19 10.07 -6.38 -10.41
N ALA A 20 10.45 -7.56 -9.95
CA ALA A 20 9.59 -8.74 -9.96
C ALA A 20 9.54 -9.37 -8.57
N LEU A 21 8.35 -9.77 -8.15
CA LEU A 21 8.12 -10.50 -6.92
C LEU A 21 7.40 -11.81 -7.24
N VAL A 22 7.84 -12.90 -6.64
CA VAL A 22 7.14 -14.19 -6.70
C VAL A 22 6.24 -14.30 -5.48
N ILE A 23 4.94 -14.36 -5.72
CA ILE A 23 3.93 -14.56 -4.68
C ILE A 23 3.35 -15.96 -4.87
N GLU A 24 3.40 -16.77 -3.83
CA GLU A 24 2.94 -18.14 -3.86
C GLU A 24 2.29 -18.56 -2.52
N ASN A 25 1.58 -19.66 -2.54
CA ASN A 25 1.04 -20.25 -1.32
C ASN A 25 2.16 -20.63 -0.35
N ALA A 26 2.03 -20.28 0.92
CA ALA A 26 3.05 -20.49 1.95
C ALA A 26 3.42 -21.98 2.13
N GLU A 27 2.46 -22.88 1.99
CA GLU A 27 2.70 -24.32 2.08
C GLU A 27 3.52 -24.82 0.88
N HIS A 28 3.20 -24.34 -0.32
CA HIS A 28 3.95 -24.65 -1.53
C HIS A 28 5.40 -24.17 -1.43
N ALA A 29 5.62 -22.93 -1.00
CA ALA A 29 6.94 -22.36 -0.76
C ALA A 29 7.76 -23.22 0.23
N ARG A 30 7.14 -23.63 1.34
CA ARG A 30 7.78 -24.50 2.34
C ARG A 30 8.16 -25.87 1.77
N LYS A 31 7.27 -26.51 0.99
CA LYS A 31 7.53 -27.84 0.41
C LYS A 31 8.74 -27.85 -0.54
N ARG A 32 8.94 -26.75 -1.28
CA ARG A 32 10.11 -26.61 -2.19
C ARG A 32 11.35 -26.01 -1.53
N GLY A 33 11.34 -25.77 -0.23
CA GLY A 33 12.47 -25.20 0.50
C GLY A 33 12.75 -23.72 0.19
N ALA A 34 11.76 -22.96 -0.28
CA ALA A 34 11.95 -21.56 -0.58
C ALA A 34 12.17 -20.73 0.69
N LYS A 35 13.08 -19.76 0.61
CA LYS A 35 13.23 -18.75 1.66
C LYS A 35 12.03 -17.80 1.63
N ASN A 36 11.25 -17.79 2.69
CA ASN A 36 10.17 -16.83 2.85
C ASN A 36 10.75 -15.46 3.22
N LEU A 37 10.48 -14.43 2.42
CA LEU A 37 10.92 -13.04 2.64
C LEU A 37 9.87 -12.23 3.38
N GLY A 38 8.60 -12.66 3.36
CA GLY A 38 7.50 -11.96 3.99
C GLY A 38 6.16 -12.64 3.70
N ARG A 39 5.10 -12.13 4.26
CA ARG A 39 3.74 -12.62 4.06
C ARG A 39 2.78 -11.47 3.84
N ILE A 40 1.92 -11.57 2.84
CA ILE A 40 0.79 -10.66 2.66
C ILE A 40 -0.29 -11.06 3.68
N LEU A 41 -0.61 -10.18 4.59
CA LEU A 41 -1.60 -10.41 5.66
C LEU A 41 -3.01 -10.01 5.22
N SER A 42 -3.11 -8.93 4.46
CA SER A 42 -4.39 -8.41 3.98
C SER A 42 -4.20 -7.53 2.76
N TYR A 43 -5.28 -7.24 2.07
CA TYR A 43 -5.34 -6.19 1.04
C TYR A 43 -6.74 -5.60 0.98
N ALA A 44 -6.86 -4.37 0.50
CA ALA A 44 -8.14 -3.75 0.22
C ALA A 44 -8.03 -2.78 -0.95
N ILE A 45 -9.12 -2.65 -1.69
CA ILE A 45 -9.28 -1.69 -2.78
C ILE A 45 -10.54 -0.89 -2.49
N ARG A 46 -10.46 0.44 -2.61
CA ARG A 46 -11.61 1.33 -2.47
C ARG A 46 -11.58 2.42 -3.52
N HIS A 47 -12.75 2.76 -4.01
CA HIS A 47 -13.00 3.93 -4.82
C HIS A 47 -14.11 4.75 -4.14
N GLU A 48 -13.83 5.99 -3.82
CA GLU A 48 -14.76 6.89 -3.12
C GLU A 48 -14.93 8.16 -3.95
N PRO A 49 -15.91 8.22 -4.86
CA PRO A 49 -16.22 9.45 -5.56
C PRO A 49 -17.10 10.37 -4.69
N ASN A 50 -16.98 11.67 -4.88
CA ASN A 50 -17.99 12.62 -4.40
C ASN A 50 -19.22 12.58 -5.32
N LYS A 51 -20.23 13.43 -5.02
CA LYS A 51 -21.46 13.51 -5.84
C LYS A 51 -21.22 13.94 -7.29
N GLN A 52 -20.09 14.59 -7.57
CA GLN A 52 -19.65 15.02 -8.91
C GLN A 52 -18.72 13.99 -9.58
N GLY A 53 -18.51 12.83 -8.98
CA GLY A 53 -17.60 11.80 -9.50
C GLY A 53 -16.11 12.05 -9.25
N VAL A 54 -15.75 13.09 -8.50
CA VAL A 54 -14.36 13.38 -8.19
C VAL A 54 -13.86 12.45 -7.08
N PRO A 55 -12.69 11.79 -7.26
CA PRO A 55 -12.15 10.86 -6.26
C PRO A 55 -11.85 11.54 -4.92
N LEU A 56 -12.36 10.96 -3.84
CA LEU A 56 -12.04 11.34 -2.46
C LEU A 56 -10.88 10.49 -1.94
N VAL A 57 -9.68 10.76 -2.41
CA VAL A 57 -8.47 9.93 -2.17
C VAL A 57 -8.19 9.75 -0.68
N GLY A 58 -8.27 10.80 0.13
CA GLY A 58 -8.02 10.71 1.57
C GLY A 58 -9.02 9.82 2.30
N THR A 59 -10.32 9.91 1.94
CA THR A 59 -11.36 9.05 2.51
C THR A 59 -11.18 7.59 2.08
N ALA A 60 -10.90 7.36 0.81
CA ALA A 60 -10.63 6.02 0.28
C ALA A 60 -9.41 5.38 0.97
N MET A 61 -8.32 6.14 1.12
CA MET A 61 -7.09 5.68 1.78
C MET A 61 -7.34 5.30 3.24
N ARG A 62 -8.04 6.15 4.01
CA ARG A 62 -8.40 5.83 5.39
C ARG A 62 -9.17 4.51 5.49
N ARG A 63 -10.20 4.33 4.67
CA ARG A 63 -11.02 3.10 4.65
C ARG A 63 -10.22 1.86 4.22
N VAL A 64 -9.26 2.01 3.30
CA VAL A 64 -8.35 0.92 2.91
C VAL A 64 -7.51 0.51 4.10
N LEU A 65 -6.89 1.47 4.79
CA LEU A 65 -6.04 1.18 5.96
C LEU A 65 -6.83 0.52 7.10
N GLU A 66 -7.99 1.07 7.45
CA GLU A 66 -8.88 0.50 8.47
C GLU A 66 -9.28 -0.95 8.12
N SER A 67 -9.66 -1.19 6.86
CA SER A 67 -10.04 -2.53 6.38
C SER A 67 -8.88 -3.52 6.43
N CYS A 68 -7.67 -3.09 6.02
CA CYS A 68 -6.48 -3.94 6.04
C CYS A 68 -6.07 -4.31 7.47
N LEU A 69 -6.07 -3.35 8.39
CA LEU A 69 -5.74 -3.60 9.80
C LEU A 69 -6.73 -4.56 10.44
N GLN A 70 -8.02 -4.37 10.20
CA GLN A 70 -9.06 -5.26 10.69
C GLN A 70 -8.91 -6.69 10.16
N GLN A 71 -8.70 -6.84 8.84
CA GLN A 71 -8.52 -8.17 8.22
C GLN A 71 -7.26 -8.87 8.71
N ALA A 72 -6.19 -8.12 8.95
CA ALA A 72 -4.94 -8.66 9.46
C ALA A 72 -4.96 -8.91 10.98
N ALA A 73 -5.98 -8.42 11.68
CA ALA A 73 -6.06 -8.39 13.16
C ALA A 73 -4.83 -7.73 13.79
N ILE A 74 -4.46 -6.56 13.27
CA ILE A 74 -3.29 -5.77 13.70
C ILE A 74 -3.77 -4.40 14.17
N GLU A 75 -3.24 -3.95 15.31
CA GLU A 75 -3.45 -2.59 15.80
C GLU A 75 -2.50 -1.60 15.11
N PRO A 76 -2.91 -0.33 14.90
CA PRO A 76 -2.06 0.68 14.24
C PRO A 76 -0.67 0.82 14.86
N GLN A 77 -0.54 0.67 16.18
CA GLN A 77 0.72 0.78 16.91
C GLN A 77 1.71 -0.36 16.62
N GLN A 78 1.23 -1.45 16.02
CA GLN A 78 2.05 -2.59 15.61
C GLN A 78 2.67 -2.41 14.23
N LEU A 79 2.28 -1.35 13.50
CA LEU A 79 2.89 -1.01 12.21
C LEU A 79 4.27 -0.40 12.42
N ALA A 80 5.30 -1.06 11.92
CA ALA A 80 6.65 -0.53 11.94
C ALA A 80 6.89 0.51 10.84
N HIS A 81 6.17 0.42 9.73
CA HIS A 81 6.38 1.29 8.57
C HIS A 81 5.12 1.39 7.71
N VAL A 82 4.89 2.56 7.12
CA VAL A 82 3.87 2.81 6.10
C VAL A 82 4.54 3.41 4.87
N HIS A 83 4.48 2.72 3.74
CA HIS A 83 4.95 3.25 2.46
C HIS A 83 3.79 3.96 1.77
N ALA A 84 3.78 5.28 1.85
CA ALA A 84 2.63 6.11 1.49
C ALA A 84 2.64 6.58 0.02
N HIS A 85 3.38 5.93 -0.89
CA HIS A 85 3.54 6.30 -2.30
C HIS A 85 4.25 7.65 -2.51
N GLY A 86 3.75 8.74 -1.92
CA GLY A 86 4.44 10.03 -1.87
C GLY A 86 4.60 10.71 -3.24
N ILE A 87 3.49 11.08 -3.86
CA ILE A 87 3.50 11.92 -5.06
C ILE A 87 3.90 13.35 -4.69
N GLY A 88 4.89 13.91 -5.38
CA GLY A 88 5.42 15.24 -5.15
C GLY A 88 4.61 16.36 -5.79
#